data_e2da3f25e70a1368a7e25348ae077b82
#
_entry.id   e2da3f25e70a1368a7e25348ae077b82
#
_cell.length_a   1.000
_cell.length_b   1.000
_cell.length_c   1.000
_cell.angle_alpha   90.00
_cell.angle_beta   90.00
_cell.angle_gamma   90.00
#
_symmetry.space_group_name_H-M   'P 1'
#
loop_
_entity.id
_entity.type
_entity.pdbx_description
1 polymer ?
#
loop_
_entity_poly.entity_id
_entity_poly.type
_entity_poly.pdbx_seq_one_letter_code
_entity_poly.pdbx_strand_id
1 'polypeptide(L)'
;TRALRRLAPDIPLLANIGAAQLREADGLDLARRAVDALEADGLIVHLNPLQEAVQLEGDRDWRGVLAQIARAARSVGVPIVAKEVGAGLSASVACALVEAGVAVIDVAGAGGTSWAAVEGERARNAADRAVAMAFADWGIPTLTSVQAVRQALPTVKLIASGGIRDGVDVAKAIRLGADIAGQAASVLGAATVSTEAVVAHFEIVIRQLAV
;
A
#
# COMPACT_ATOMS: atom_id res chain seq x y z
N THR A 1 15.66 10.22 -5.55
CA THR A 1 16.16 8.95 -6.05
C THR A 1 17.44 8.56 -5.32
N ARG A 2 18.63 8.40 -5.94
CA ARG A 2 19.89 8.09 -5.22
C ARG A 2 20.23 9.04 -4.06
N ALA A 3 19.69 10.25 -4.06
CA ALA A 3 19.81 11.17 -2.92
C ALA A 3 19.13 10.63 -1.66
N LEU A 4 17.99 9.96 -1.78
CA LEU A 4 17.29 9.33 -0.63
C LEU A 4 18.13 8.19 -0.05
N ARG A 5 18.72 7.34 -0.87
CA ARG A 5 19.60 6.27 -0.40
C ARG A 5 20.80 6.81 0.38
N ARG A 6 21.41 7.90 -0.08
CA ARG A 6 22.53 8.56 0.65
C ARG A 6 22.09 9.13 2.02
N LEU A 7 20.85 9.63 2.11
CA LEU A 7 20.31 10.17 3.36
C LEU A 7 19.84 9.07 4.33
N ALA A 8 19.48 7.90 3.81
CA ALA A 8 18.95 6.77 4.57
C ALA A 8 19.67 5.46 4.17
N PRO A 9 20.98 5.32 4.46
CA PRO A 9 21.77 4.19 3.99
C PRO A 9 21.34 2.87 4.62
N ASP A 10 20.89 2.88 5.86
CA ASP A 10 20.58 1.70 6.66
C ASP A 10 19.07 1.43 6.81
N ILE A 11 18.22 2.22 6.16
CA ILE A 11 16.76 2.07 6.21
C ILE A 11 16.29 1.38 4.93
N PRO A 12 15.43 0.33 5.02
CA PRO A 12 14.82 -0.26 3.85
C PRO A 12 14.03 0.77 3.04
N LEU A 13 14.41 0.96 1.78
CA LEU A 13 13.71 1.81 0.82
C LEU A 13 12.97 0.93 -0.18
N LEU A 14 11.69 1.22 -0.39
CA LEU A 14 10.85 0.48 -1.32
C LEU A 14 10.48 1.37 -2.51
N ALA A 15 10.82 0.92 -3.72
CA ALA A 15 10.27 1.52 -4.93
C ALA A 15 8.77 1.20 -5.04
N ASN A 16 8.01 1.96 -5.83
CA ASN A 16 6.57 1.77 -5.92
C ASN A 16 6.09 1.99 -7.36
N ILE A 17 5.32 1.02 -7.89
CA ILE A 17 4.65 1.11 -9.19
C ILE A 17 3.21 0.57 -9.07
N GLY A 18 2.33 0.97 -10.00
CA GLY A 18 0.98 0.41 -10.09
C GLY A 18 0.98 -1.00 -10.72
N ALA A 19 0.12 -1.87 -10.23
CA ALA A 19 -0.04 -3.20 -10.79
C ALA A 19 -0.52 -3.17 -12.27
N ALA A 20 -1.36 -2.21 -12.64
CA ALA A 20 -1.77 -1.98 -14.01
C ALA A 20 -0.58 -1.67 -14.93
N GLN A 21 0.41 -0.91 -14.46
CA GLN A 21 1.62 -0.56 -15.20
C GLN A 21 2.49 -1.78 -15.55
N LEU A 22 2.44 -2.87 -14.77
CA LEU A 22 3.14 -4.11 -15.11
C LEU A 22 2.61 -4.80 -16.36
N ARG A 23 1.42 -4.45 -16.84
CA ARG A 23 0.82 -5.00 -18.06
C ARG A 23 1.32 -4.32 -19.32
N GLU A 24 1.85 -3.12 -19.21
CA GLU A 24 2.45 -2.40 -20.32
C GLU A 24 3.61 -3.19 -20.95
N ALA A 25 3.89 -2.92 -22.21
CA ALA A 25 4.93 -3.64 -22.94
C ALA A 25 6.31 -3.55 -22.27
N ASP A 26 6.62 -2.42 -21.65
CA ASP A 26 7.84 -2.16 -20.90
C ASP A 26 7.68 -2.27 -19.36
N GLY A 27 6.56 -2.81 -18.88
CA GLY A 27 6.21 -2.85 -17.45
C GLY A 27 7.28 -3.47 -16.54
N LEU A 28 7.93 -4.56 -16.99
CA LEU A 28 9.05 -5.15 -16.23
C LEU A 28 10.29 -4.26 -16.24
N ASP A 29 10.56 -3.58 -17.33
CA ASP A 29 11.70 -2.64 -17.40
C ASP A 29 11.42 -1.39 -16.57
N LEU A 30 10.18 -0.93 -16.52
CA LEU A 30 9.76 0.12 -15.59
C LEU A 30 9.99 -0.30 -14.14
N ALA A 31 9.61 -1.53 -13.78
CA ALA A 31 9.84 -2.08 -12.44
C ALA A 31 11.33 -2.08 -12.06
N ARG A 32 12.21 -2.57 -12.95
CA ARG A 32 13.67 -2.57 -12.75
C ARG A 32 14.22 -1.16 -12.62
N ARG A 33 13.86 -0.26 -13.53
CA ARG A 33 14.28 1.15 -13.49
C ARG A 33 13.84 1.83 -12.18
N ALA A 34 12.66 1.52 -11.67
CA ALA A 34 12.18 2.06 -10.38
C ALA A 34 13.05 1.59 -9.21
N VAL A 35 13.41 0.31 -9.18
CA VAL A 35 14.33 -0.27 -8.19
C VAL A 35 15.72 0.35 -8.29
N ASP A 36 16.31 0.38 -9.49
CA ASP A 36 17.66 0.91 -9.75
C ASP A 36 17.75 2.42 -9.42
N ALA A 37 16.73 3.20 -9.79
CA ALA A 37 16.72 4.64 -9.57
C ALA A 37 16.71 5.02 -8.08
N LEU A 38 16.17 4.18 -7.23
CA LEU A 38 16.10 4.38 -5.77
C LEU A 38 17.19 3.58 -5.03
N GLU A 39 17.87 2.64 -5.72
CA GLU A 39 18.67 1.59 -5.06
C GLU A 39 17.84 0.88 -3.99
N ALA A 40 16.63 0.46 -4.39
CA ALA A 40 15.60 -0.02 -3.48
C ALA A 40 15.86 -1.45 -2.99
N ASP A 41 15.51 -1.71 -1.75
CA ASP A 41 15.58 -3.03 -1.11
C ASP A 41 14.37 -3.92 -1.43
N GLY A 42 13.33 -3.34 -2.02
CA GLY A 42 12.11 -4.03 -2.43
C GLY A 42 11.27 -3.19 -3.38
N LEU A 43 10.29 -3.82 -4.01
CA LEU A 43 9.35 -3.16 -4.92
C LEU A 43 7.93 -3.34 -4.42
N ILE A 44 7.26 -2.24 -4.13
CA ILE A 44 5.82 -2.21 -3.93
C ILE A 44 5.13 -2.25 -5.28
N VAL A 45 4.24 -3.21 -5.45
CA VAL A 45 3.25 -3.24 -6.52
C VAL A 45 1.91 -2.88 -5.89
N HIS A 46 1.43 -1.64 -6.12
CA HIS A 46 0.17 -1.25 -5.53
C HIS A 46 -1.03 -1.68 -6.39
N LEU A 47 -2.07 -2.12 -5.69
CA LEU A 47 -3.33 -2.61 -6.24
C LEU A 47 -4.40 -1.57 -5.96
N ASN A 48 -4.86 -0.86 -6.98
CA ASN A 48 -5.83 0.23 -6.84
C ASN A 48 -7.06 0.06 -7.77
N PRO A 49 -7.65 -1.14 -7.88
CA PRO A 49 -8.71 -1.40 -8.87
C PRO A 49 -9.95 -0.53 -8.67
N LEU A 50 -10.33 -0.22 -7.44
CA LEU A 50 -11.46 0.66 -7.18
C LEU A 50 -11.15 2.10 -7.61
N GLN A 51 -9.98 2.63 -7.27
CA GLN A 51 -9.56 3.95 -7.70
C GLN A 51 -9.59 4.06 -9.23
N GLU A 52 -8.98 3.11 -9.94
CA GLU A 52 -8.95 3.07 -11.40
C GLU A 52 -10.36 2.93 -12.01
N ALA A 53 -11.26 2.21 -11.34
CA ALA A 53 -12.63 2.03 -11.81
C ALA A 53 -13.46 3.33 -11.76
N VAL A 54 -13.22 4.17 -10.75
CA VAL A 54 -13.97 5.44 -10.55
C VAL A 54 -13.27 6.64 -11.17
N GLN A 55 -11.98 6.53 -11.47
CA GLN A 55 -11.20 7.56 -12.13
C GLN A 55 -11.59 7.69 -13.61
N LEU A 56 -11.67 8.92 -14.12
CA LEU A 56 -12.15 9.21 -15.48
C LEU A 56 -11.30 8.50 -16.56
N GLU A 57 -9.99 8.51 -16.41
CA GLU A 57 -9.00 7.94 -17.33
C GLU A 57 -8.29 6.71 -16.71
N GLY A 58 -8.95 6.02 -15.77
CA GLY A 58 -8.36 4.90 -15.06
C GLY A 58 -8.28 3.62 -15.89
N ASP A 59 -7.30 2.79 -15.61
CA ASP A 59 -7.12 1.49 -16.23
C ASP A 59 -8.08 0.46 -15.59
N ARG A 60 -9.13 0.11 -16.32
CA ARG A 60 -10.17 -0.83 -15.87
C ARG A 60 -9.92 -2.27 -16.25
N ASP A 61 -8.88 -2.55 -17.05
CA ASP A 61 -8.54 -3.91 -17.44
C ASP A 61 -7.49 -4.51 -16.53
N TRP A 62 -7.92 -5.32 -15.58
CA TRP A 62 -7.08 -6.03 -14.62
C TRP A 62 -6.78 -7.49 -15.01
N ARG A 63 -7.16 -7.92 -16.21
CA ARG A 63 -6.89 -9.28 -16.70
C ARG A 63 -5.39 -9.51 -16.82
N GLY A 64 -4.90 -10.62 -16.31
CA GLY A 64 -3.49 -11.00 -16.38
C GLY A 64 -2.54 -10.28 -15.41
N VAL A 65 -3.02 -9.34 -14.60
CA VAL A 65 -2.18 -8.62 -13.62
C VAL A 65 -1.44 -9.59 -12.69
N LEU A 66 -2.11 -10.63 -12.18
CA LEU A 66 -1.48 -11.62 -11.31
C LEU A 66 -0.31 -12.35 -11.98
N ALA A 67 -0.46 -12.68 -13.27
CA ALA A 67 0.63 -13.30 -14.04
C ALA A 67 1.82 -12.35 -14.24
N GLN A 68 1.57 -11.05 -14.40
CA GLN A 68 2.65 -10.05 -14.48
C GLN A 68 3.34 -9.84 -13.13
N ILE A 69 2.60 -9.85 -12.02
CA ILE A 69 3.17 -9.84 -10.68
C ILE A 69 4.08 -11.07 -10.48
N ALA A 70 3.62 -12.25 -10.90
CA ALA A 70 4.44 -13.46 -10.83
C ALA A 70 5.72 -13.38 -11.70
N ARG A 71 5.67 -12.72 -12.86
CA ARG A 71 6.86 -12.45 -13.68
C ARG A 71 7.81 -11.47 -12.98
N ALA A 72 7.27 -10.39 -12.41
CA ALA A 72 8.06 -9.41 -11.66
C ALA A 72 8.75 -10.07 -10.46
N ALA A 73 8.05 -10.89 -9.68
CA ALA A 73 8.60 -11.61 -8.54
C ALA A 73 9.81 -12.48 -8.89
N ARG A 74 9.82 -13.06 -10.11
CA ARG A 74 10.94 -13.91 -10.59
C ARG A 74 12.09 -13.12 -11.23
N SER A 75 11.89 -11.87 -11.62
CA SER A 75 12.82 -11.20 -12.54
C SER A 75 13.31 -9.82 -12.14
N VAL A 76 12.73 -9.20 -11.11
CA VAL A 76 13.13 -7.83 -10.70
C VAL A 76 14.36 -7.85 -9.77
N GLY A 77 14.64 -8.97 -9.11
CA GLY A 77 15.85 -9.14 -8.28
C GLY A 77 15.71 -8.66 -6.83
N VAL A 78 14.57 -8.08 -6.46
CA VAL A 78 14.25 -7.67 -5.07
C VAL A 78 12.89 -8.24 -4.66
N PRO A 79 12.60 -8.37 -3.35
CA PRO A 79 11.29 -8.82 -2.87
C PRO A 79 10.16 -7.92 -3.35
N ILE A 80 9.02 -8.54 -3.72
CA ILE A 80 7.79 -7.83 -4.08
C ILE A 80 6.90 -7.69 -2.84
N VAL A 81 6.43 -6.47 -2.61
CA VAL A 81 5.39 -6.13 -1.66
C VAL A 81 4.11 -5.85 -2.42
N ALA A 82 3.07 -6.64 -2.25
CA ALA A 82 1.75 -6.29 -2.80
C ALA A 82 0.97 -5.44 -1.78
N LYS A 83 0.51 -4.28 -2.20
CA LYS A 83 -0.15 -3.30 -1.35
C LYS A 83 -1.45 -2.80 -1.99
N GLU A 84 -2.53 -2.88 -1.25
CA GLU A 84 -3.75 -2.15 -1.58
C GLU A 84 -3.59 -0.65 -1.25
N VAL A 85 -4.57 0.19 -1.51
CA VAL A 85 -4.45 1.65 -1.38
C VAL A 85 -5.52 2.28 -0.48
N GLY A 86 -6.32 1.48 0.23
CA GLY A 86 -7.33 1.98 1.17
C GLY A 86 -8.64 1.19 1.16
N ALA A 87 -8.76 0.14 0.34
CA ALA A 87 -9.92 -0.75 0.32
C ALA A 87 -9.65 -2.14 0.94
N GLY A 88 -8.42 -2.43 1.33
CA GLY A 88 -8.06 -3.68 2.00
C GLY A 88 -7.96 -4.89 1.07
N LEU A 89 -7.30 -5.94 1.55
CA LEU A 89 -7.15 -7.21 0.84
C LEU A 89 -7.95 -8.30 1.52
N SER A 90 -8.67 -9.11 0.73
CA SER A 90 -9.27 -10.34 1.23
C SER A 90 -8.22 -11.43 1.38
N ALA A 91 -8.50 -12.43 2.23
CA ALA A 91 -7.63 -13.60 2.39
C ALA A 91 -7.37 -14.32 1.05
N SER A 92 -8.40 -14.48 0.21
CA SER A 92 -8.28 -15.16 -1.09
C SER A 92 -7.35 -14.42 -2.05
N VAL A 93 -7.43 -13.09 -2.10
CA VAL A 93 -6.53 -12.27 -2.92
C VAL A 93 -5.10 -12.36 -2.37
N ALA A 94 -4.92 -12.27 -1.05
CA ALA A 94 -3.60 -12.40 -0.43
C ALA A 94 -2.97 -13.77 -0.71
N CYS A 95 -3.73 -14.87 -0.65
CA CYS A 95 -3.24 -16.20 -1.01
C CYS A 95 -2.77 -16.25 -2.48
N ALA A 96 -3.58 -15.76 -3.41
CA ALA A 96 -3.21 -15.73 -4.83
C ALA A 96 -1.94 -14.90 -5.11
N LEU A 97 -1.77 -13.79 -4.39
CA LEU A 97 -0.57 -12.95 -4.48
C LEU A 97 0.69 -13.68 -3.97
N VAL A 98 0.58 -14.38 -2.83
CA VAL A 98 1.69 -15.17 -2.28
C VAL A 98 2.03 -16.35 -3.21
N GLU A 99 1.04 -17.04 -3.77
CA GLU A 99 1.25 -18.08 -4.78
C GLU A 99 1.94 -17.52 -6.03
N ALA A 100 1.69 -16.27 -6.38
CA ALA A 100 2.39 -15.56 -7.46
C ALA A 100 3.83 -15.16 -7.13
N GLY A 101 4.30 -15.40 -5.89
CA GLY A 101 5.67 -15.11 -5.45
C GLY A 101 5.84 -13.77 -4.73
N VAL A 102 4.75 -13.13 -4.32
CA VAL A 102 4.81 -11.93 -3.46
C VAL A 102 5.36 -12.31 -2.09
N ALA A 103 6.35 -11.57 -1.62
CA ALA A 103 7.05 -11.84 -0.36
C ALA A 103 6.38 -11.18 0.85
N VAL A 104 5.71 -10.05 0.65
CA VAL A 104 5.10 -9.23 1.72
C VAL A 104 3.73 -8.76 1.27
N ILE A 105 2.76 -8.85 2.15
CA ILE A 105 1.41 -8.31 1.95
C ILE A 105 1.24 -7.05 2.80
N ASP A 106 0.83 -5.94 2.20
CA ASP A 106 0.34 -4.75 2.89
C ASP A 106 -1.15 -4.58 2.62
N VAL A 107 -1.97 -4.77 3.64
CA VAL A 107 -3.42 -4.78 3.47
C VAL A 107 -3.99 -3.42 3.07
N ALA A 108 -3.39 -2.33 3.48
CA ALA A 108 -3.85 -0.96 3.23
C ALA A 108 -5.38 -0.83 3.25
N GLY A 109 -5.96 -1.17 4.42
CA GLY A 109 -7.39 -1.38 4.57
C GLY A 109 -8.21 -0.08 4.69
N ALA A 110 -9.53 -0.24 4.71
CA ALA A 110 -10.45 0.87 4.95
C ALA A 110 -10.32 1.39 6.39
N GLY A 111 -10.43 2.72 6.53
CA GLY A 111 -10.28 3.45 7.81
C GLY A 111 -9.34 4.64 7.74
N GLY A 112 -8.62 4.81 6.62
CA GLY A 112 -7.78 5.97 6.32
C GLY A 112 -8.31 6.76 5.13
N THR A 113 -7.43 7.10 4.20
CA THR A 113 -7.79 7.80 2.96
C THR A 113 -8.63 6.90 2.06
N SER A 114 -9.80 7.38 1.66
CA SER A 114 -10.61 6.76 0.60
C SER A 114 -10.22 7.39 -0.75
N TRP A 115 -9.56 6.64 -1.61
CA TRP A 115 -9.21 7.13 -2.94
C TRP A 115 -10.44 7.31 -3.83
N ALA A 116 -11.52 6.55 -3.62
CA ALA A 116 -12.79 6.79 -4.29
C ALA A 116 -13.36 8.17 -3.93
N ALA A 117 -13.30 8.57 -2.65
CA ALA A 117 -13.70 9.91 -2.23
C ALA A 117 -12.78 11.00 -2.81
N VAL A 118 -11.47 10.77 -2.84
CA VAL A 118 -10.51 11.70 -3.46
C VAL A 118 -10.81 11.90 -4.94
N GLU A 119 -11.08 10.83 -5.70
CA GLU A 119 -11.46 10.94 -7.11
C GLU A 119 -12.83 11.63 -7.27
N GLY A 120 -13.76 11.40 -6.32
CA GLY A 120 -15.04 12.12 -6.27
C GLY A 120 -14.87 13.64 -6.11
N GLU A 121 -13.94 14.09 -5.25
CA GLU A 121 -13.63 15.51 -5.09
C GLU A 121 -12.88 16.10 -6.31
N ARG A 122 -12.22 15.28 -7.11
CA ARG A 122 -11.54 15.68 -8.36
C ARG A 122 -12.45 15.59 -9.58
N ALA A 123 -13.67 15.07 -9.45
CA ALA A 123 -14.59 14.84 -10.54
C ALA A 123 -14.97 16.14 -11.24
N ARG A 124 -15.09 16.09 -12.58
CA ARG A 124 -15.37 17.26 -13.41
C ARG A 124 -16.84 17.69 -13.41
N ASN A 125 -17.73 16.83 -12.94
CA ASN A 125 -19.16 17.07 -12.88
C ASN A 125 -19.83 16.31 -11.72
N ALA A 126 -21.07 16.70 -11.41
CA ALA A 126 -21.83 16.14 -10.30
C ALA A 126 -22.15 14.64 -10.46
N ALA A 127 -22.33 14.16 -11.69
CA ALA A 127 -22.65 12.76 -11.95
C ALA A 127 -21.43 11.85 -11.65
N ASP A 128 -20.25 12.20 -12.16
CA ASP A 128 -19.01 11.48 -11.89
C ASP A 128 -18.66 11.53 -10.39
N ARG A 129 -18.86 12.69 -9.75
CA ARG A 129 -18.73 12.83 -8.31
C ARG A 129 -19.65 11.87 -7.56
N ALA A 130 -20.92 11.80 -7.92
CA ALA A 130 -21.88 10.92 -7.26
C ALA A 130 -21.53 9.44 -7.43
N VAL A 131 -21.02 9.03 -8.61
CA VAL A 131 -20.54 7.66 -8.85
C VAL A 131 -19.37 7.33 -7.93
N ALA A 132 -18.33 8.15 -7.87
CA ALA A 132 -17.16 7.89 -7.05
C ALA A 132 -17.49 7.92 -5.55
N MET A 133 -18.29 8.89 -5.11
CA MET A 133 -18.70 9.02 -3.70
C MET A 133 -19.57 7.87 -3.20
N ALA A 134 -20.27 7.14 -4.08
CA ALA A 134 -21.00 5.93 -3.70
C ALA A 134 -20.08 4.82 -3.17
N PHE A 135 -18.78 4.89 -3.47
CA PHE A 135 -17.75 3.95 -3.00
C PHE A 135 -16.83 4.55 -1.93
N ALA A 136 -17.18 5.71 -1.37
CA ALA A 136 -16.32 6.39 -0.39
C ALA A 136 -16.00 5.54 0.84
N ASP A 137 -16.96 4.74 1.29
CA ASP A 137 -16.82 3.84 2.46
C ASP A 137 -16.60 2.37 2.05
N TRP A 138 -16.33 2.10 0.78
CA TRP A 138 -16.10 0.74 0.29
C TRP A 138 -14.77 0.19 0.78
N GLY A 139 -14.78 -1.05 1.24
CA GLY A 139 -13.56 -1.78 1.55
C GLY A 139 -13.66 -2.67 2.79
N ILE A 140 -12.58 -3.41 3.03
CA ILE A 140 -12.39 -4.25 4.20
C ILE A 140 -11.62 -3.41 5.24
N PRO A 141 -12.15 -3.20 6.44
CA PRO A 141 -11.43 -2.49 7.50
C PRO A 141 -10.06 -3.11 7.77
N THR A 142 -9.05 -2.28 8.02
CA THR A 142 -7.64 -2.70 8.18
C THR A 142 -7.48 -3.87 9.15
N LEU A 143 -8.05 -3.78 10.35
CA LEU A 143 -7.90 -4.83 11.36
C LEU A 143 -8.58 -6.14 10.96
N THR A 144 -9.73 -6.05 10.28
CA THR A 144 -10.44 -7.22 9.73
C THR A 144 -9.61 -7.90 8.63
N SER A 145 -9.02 -7.10 7.73
CA SER A 145 -8.15 -7.60 6.67
C SER A 145 -6.90 -8.28 7.24
N VAL A 146 -6.24 -7.66 8.24
CA VAL A 146 -5.07 -8.24 8.94
C VAL A 146 -5.41 -9.60 9.54
N GLN A 147 -6.51 -9.71 10.29
CA GLN A 147 -6.93 -10.97 10.90
C GLN A 147 -7.19 -12.06 9.86
N ALA A 148 -7.95 -11.72 8.80
CA ALA A 148 -8.30 -12.67 7.74
C ALA A 148 -7.06 -13.17 6.99
N VAL A 149 -6.12 -12.26 6.64
CA VAL A 149 -4.88 -12.62 5.96
C VAL A 149 -3.97 -13.44 6.87
N ARG A 150 -3.79 -13.05 8.14
CA ARG A 150 -2.95 -13.81 9.09
C ARG A 150 -3.50 -15.21 9.35
N GLN A 151 -4.83 -15.37 9.43
CA GLN A 151 -5.45 -16.67 9.59
C GLN A 151 -5.21 -17.59 8.38
N ALA A 152 -5.30 -17.05 7.16
CA ALA A 152 -5.09 -17.80 5.92
C ALA A 152 -3.61 -18.06 5.61
N LEU A 153 -2.73 -17.16 5.99
CA LEU A 153 -1.29 -17.15 5.70
C LEU A 153 -0.49 -16.91 6.99
N PRO A 154 -0.32 -17.93 7.85
CA PRO A 154 0.26 -17.76 9.19
C PRO A 154 1.69 -17.23 9.21
N THR A 155 2.46 -17.44 8.14
CA THR A 155 3.90 -17.13 8.08
C THR A 155 4.27 -16.00 7.12
N VAL A 156 3.30 -15.46 6.36
CA VAL A 156 3.57 -14.36 5.43
C VAL A 156 4.00 -13.11 6.19
N LYS A 157 4.92 -12.34 5.63
CA LYS A 157 5.23 -11.01 6.16
C LYS A 157 4.07 -10.08 5.88
N LEU A 158 3.49 -9.49 6.94
CA LEU A 158 2.24 -8.76 6.88
C LEU A 158 2.39 -7.34 7.43
N ILE A 159 2.08 -6.38 6.59
CA ILE A 159 2.02 -4.96 6.94
C ILE A 159 0.56 -4.57 7.12
N ALA A 160 0.26 -3.89 8.23
CA ALA A 160 -1.02 -3.23 8.45
C ALA A 160 -0.87 -1.74 8.18
N SER A 161 -1.42 -1.27 7.08
CA SER A 161 -1.58 0.16 6.81
C SER A 161 -3.05 0.48 6.48
N GLY A 162 -3.38 1.77 6.38
CA GLY A 162 -4.75 2.25 6.21
C GLY A 162 -5.42 2.57 7.56
N GLY A 163 -5.51 3.88 7.88
CA GLY A 163 -6.16 4.37 9.09
C GLY A 163 -5.39 4.16 10.40
N ILE A 164 -4.12 3.79 10.36
CA ILE A 164 -3.25 3.73 11.54
C ILE A 164 -2.85 5.16 11.93
N ARG A 165 -3.29 5.62 13.08
CA ARG A 165 -3.18 7.02 13.49
C ARG A 165 -2.19 7.25 14.62
N ASP A 166 -2.09 6.30 15.54
CA ASP A 166 -1.36 6.44 16.80
C ASP A 166 -0.77 5.10 17.27
N GLY A 167 -0.07 5.10 18.39
CA GLY A 167 0.55 3.91 18.95
C GLY A 167 -0.45 2.85 19.40
N VAL A 168 -1.67 3.23 19.77
CA VAL A 168 -2.73 2.27 20.15
C VAL A 168 -3.21 1.51 18.91
N ASP A 169 -3.39 2.19 17.77
CA ASP A 169 -3.74 1.53 16.51
C ASP A 169 -2.61 0.60 16.05
N VAL A 170 -1.33 1.01 16.21
CA VAL A 170 -0.16 0.15 15.95
C VAL A 170 -0.21 -1.09 16.85
N ALA A 171 -0.41 -0.94 18.16
CA ALA A 171 -0.47 -2.05 19.11
C ALA A 171 -1.58 -3.06 18.73
N LYS A 172 -2.77 -2.56 18.38
CA LYS A 172 -3.88 -3.39 17.90
C LYS A 172 -3.51 -4.16 16.63
N ALA A 173 -2.90 -3.49 15.65
CA ALA A 173 -2.50 -4.12 14.39
C ALA A 173 -1.49 -5.26 14.61
N ILE A 174 -0.46 -5.03 15.41
CA ILE A 174 0.55 -6.05 15.78
C ILE A 174 -0.11 -7.19 16.57
N ARG A 175 -0.95 -6.88 17.55
CA ARG A 175 -1.65 -7.90 18.35
C ARG A 175 -2.55 -8.80 17.51
N LEU A 176 -3.11 -8.26 16.42
CA LEU A 176 -3.98 -8.99 15.48
C LEU A 176 -3.20 -9.76 14.41
N GLY A 177 -1.90 -9.65 14.38
CA GLY A 177 -1.03 -10.49 13.56
C GLY A 177 -0.23 -9.77 12.47
N ALA A 178 -0.23 -8.44 12.40
CA ALA A 178 0.72 -7.73 11.55
C ALA A 178 2.14 -7.84 12.10
N ASP A 179 3.14 -7.89 11.22
CA ASP A 179 4.57 -7.82 11.60
C ASP A 179 5.03 -6.36 11.69
N ILE A 180 4.41 -5.47 10.89
CA ILE A 180 4.72 -4.04 10.79
C ILE A 180 3.42 -3.26 10.67
N ALA A 181 3.38 -2.05 11.23
CA ALA A 181 2.31 -1.08 11.00
C ALA A 181 2.83 0.11 10.19
N GLY A 182 2.03 0.57 9.22
CA GLY A 182 2.36 1.69 8.34
C GLY A 182 1.43 2.88 8.55
N GLN A 183 2.01 4.07 8.57
CA GLN A 183 1.29 5.35 8.63
C GLN A 183 1.50 6.15 7.34
N ALA A 184 0.46 6.86 6.89
CA ALA A 184 0.52 7.76 5.74
C ALA A 184 -0.21 9.08 6.05
N ALA A 185 -1.54 9.11 5.97
CA ALA A 185 -2.33 10.33 6.17
C ALA A 185 -2.13 10.96 7.55
N SER A 186 -1.93 10.14 8.60
CA SER A 186 -1.71 10.63 9.98
C SER A 186 -0.41 11.41 10.16
N VAL A 187 0.60 11.17 9.32
CA VAL A 187 1.88 11.89 9.38
C VAL A 187 1.97 13.03 8.38
N LEU A 188 1.02 13.11 7.42
CA LEU A 188 1.06 14.09 6.33
C LEU A 188 1.08 15.52 6.85
N GLY A 189 0.26 15.83 7.85
CA GLY A 189 0.23 17.16 8.46
C GLY A 189 1.59 17.58 9.02
N ALA A 190 2.26 16.69 9.75
CA ALA A 190 3.61 16.93 10.27
C ALA A 190 4.64 17.07 9.13
N ALA A 191 4.53 16.24 8.10
CA ALA A 191 5.44 16.25 6.95
C ALA A 191 5.37 17.55 6.11
N THR A 192 4.22 18.24 6.14
CA THR A 192 4.10 19.56 5.47
C THR A 192 4.67 20.72 6.30
N VAL A 193 5.01 20.48 7.58
CA VAL A 193 5.58 21.50 8.47
C VAL A 193 7.11 21.40 8.46
N SER A 194 7.67 20.29 8.94
CA SER A 194 9.13 20.08 8.98
C SER A 194 9.51 18.64 9.32
N THR A 195 10.79 18.31 9.15
CA THR A 195 11.37 17.02 9.57
C THR A 195 11.23 16.83 11.08
N GLU A 196 11.45 17.87 11.89
CA GLU A 196 11.33 17.82 13.36
C GLU A 196 9.90 17.50 13.79
N ALA A 197 8.90 18.04 13.08
CA ALA A 197 7.49 17.73 13.33
C ALA A 197 7.18 16.25 13.06
N VAL A 198 7.77 15.66 12.01
CA VAL A 198 7.64 14.22 11.72
C VAL A 198 8.30 13.38 12.81
N VAL A 199 9.50 13.76 13.25
CA VAL A 199 10.19 13.09 14.37
C VAL A 199 9.34 13.14 15.64
N ALA A 200 8.84 14.30 16.01
CA ALA A 200 7.98 14.48 17.18
C ALA A 200 6.69 13.63 17.10
N HIS A 201 6.09 13.50 15.91
CA HIS A 201 4.94 12.62 15.70
C HIS A 201 5.29 11.15 16.04
N PHE A 202 6.40 10.64 15.52
CA PHE A 202 6.80 9.25 15.80
C PHE A 202 7.27 9.02 17.23
N GLU A 203 7.88 10.01 17.88
CA GLU A 203 8.21 9.95 19.33
C GLU A 203 6.95 9.77 20.17
N ILE A 204 5.84 10.47 19.82
CA ILE A 204 4.55 10.31 20.49
C ILE A 204 4.02 8.89 20.28
N VAL A 205 4.05 8.37 19.03
CA VAL A 205 3.61 7.00 18.71
C VAL A 205 4.40 5.96 19.50
N ILE A 206 5.73 6.11 19.60
CA ILE A 206 6.61 5.22 20.37
C ILE A 206 6.26 5.26 21.86
N ARG A 207 6.05 6.47 22.42
CA ARG A 207 5.66 6.61 23.83
C ARG A 207 4.30 5.98 24.13
N GLN A 208 3.34 6.06 23.20
CA GLN A 208 2.04 5.41 23.35
C GLN A 208 2.16 3.88 23.32
N LEU A 209 3.13 3.33 22.57
CA LEU A 209 3.42 1.89 22.54
C LEU A 209 4.09 1.40 23.83
N ALA A 210 4.73 2.27 24.59
CA ALA A 210 5.43 1.93 25.83
C ALA A 210 4.51 1.90 27.08
N VAL A 211 3.24 2.32 26.94
CA VAL A 211 2.23 2.28 28.02
C VAL A 211 1.48 0.94 27.99
#